data_c960a4dbf2edd59cc3ad2d12dfa80664
#
_entry.id   c960a4dbf2edd59cc3ad2d12dfa80664
#
_cell.length_a   1.000
_cell.length_b   1.000
_cell.length_c   1.000
_cell.angle_alpha   90.00
_cell.angle_beta   90.00
_cell.angle_gamma   90.00
#
_symmetry.space_group_name_H-M   'P 1'
#
loop_
_entity.id
_entity.type
_entity.pdbx_description
1 polymer ?
#
loop_
_entity_poly.entity_id
_entity_poly.type
_entity_poly.pdbx_seq_one_letter_code
_entity_poly.pdbx_strand_id
1 'polypeptide(L)'
;MKKLLISALALFVVGSVAAQEGLGETYNKAVAAYNSKDFASAATAFETLIDQGLDSEDLDVQSWVATAKKSVPVCYFQMGLTAAKGNDFNTAVENLTKSANKAALYGELQQERMSNMLMAKIYLMWGGKPFNEKNYAEAAEIFAKGYAADPKNMKLAISIFLGYAA
;
A
#
# COMPACT_ATOMS: atom_id res chain seq x y z
N MET A 1 -14.91 -48.54 -15.49
CA MET A 1 -15.26 -47.13 -15.26
C MET A 1 -15.06 -46.65 -13.82
N LYS A 2 -15.31 -47.45 -12.77
CA LYS A 2 -15.11 -47.02 -11.36
C LYS A 2 -13.65 -46.72 -10.97
N LYS A 3 -12.63 -47.36 -11.56
CA LYS A 3 -11.20 -47.16 -11.25
C LYS A 3 -10.63 -45.85 -11.80
N LEU A 4 -11.19 -45.30 -12.88
CA LEU A 4 -10.74 -44.01 -13.48
C LEU A 4 -11.23 -42.78 -12.66
N LEU A 5 -12.40 -42.89 -12.03
CA LEU A 5 -12.96 -41.83 -11.18
C LEU A 5 -12.14 -41.64 -9.87
N ILE A 6 -11.63 -42.75 -9.30
CA ILE A 6 -10.82 -42.70 -8.06
C ILE A 6 -9.45 -42.07 -8.34
N SER A 7 -8.85 -42.32 -9.51
CA SER A 7 -7.55 -41.73 -9.89
C SER A 7 -7.67 -40.23 -10.17
N ALA A 8 -8.77 -39.75 -10.74
CA ALA A 8 -8.99 -38.33 -10.98
C ALA A 8 -9.21 -37.56 -9.67
N LEU A 9 -9.91 -38.15 -8.70
CA LEU A 9 -10.14 -37.52 -7.40
C LEU A 9 -8.83 -37.43 -6.57
N ALA A 10 -8.00 -38.46 -6.63
CA ALA A 10 -6.70 -38.46 -5.92
C ALA A 10 -5.71 -37.43 -6.50
N LEU A 11 -5.72 -37.21 -7.82
CA LEU A 11 -4.90 -36.18 -8.46
C LEU A 11 -5.35 -34.75 -8.09
N PHE A 12 -6.66 -34.55 -7.89
CA PHE A 12 -7.18 -33.24 -7.49
C PHE A 12 -6.83 -32.86 -6.04
N VAL A 13 -6.83 -33.83 -5.14
CA VAL A 13 -6.48 -33.64 -3.72
C VAL A 13 -4.97 -33.36 -3.58
N VAL A 14 -4.12 -34.06 -4.31
CA VAL A 14 -2.66 -33.84 -4.27
C VAL A 14 -2.30 -32.45 -4.81
N GLY A 15 -2.98 -31.98 -5.85
CA GLY A 15 -2.79 -30.64 -6.40
C GLY A 15 -3.17 -29.51 -5.41
N SER A 16 -4.24 -29.69 -4.65
CA SER A 16 -4.69 -28.70 -3.67
C SER A 16 -3.75 -28.60 -2.44
N VAL A 17 -3.24 -29.71 -1.94
CA VAL A 17 -2.28 -29.74 -0.82
C VAL A 17 -0.96 -29.09 -1.21
N ALA A 18 -0.39 -29.41 -2.36
CA ALA A 18 0.86 -28.80 -2.84
C ALA A 18 0.71 -27.28 -3.08
N ALA A 19 -0.44 -26.84 -3.58
CA ALA A 19 -0.74 -25.42 -3.76
C ALA A 19 -0.85 -24.69 -2.39
N GLN A 20 -1.48 -25.30 -1.41
CA GLN A 20 -1.60 -24.77 -0.05
C GLN A 20 -0.22 -24.65 0.63
N GLU A 21 0.65 -25.69 0.52
CA GLU A 21 2.01 -25.62 1.05
C GLU A 21 2.79 -24.46 0.45
N GLY A 22 2.72 -24.23 -0.87
CA GLY A 22 3.36 -23.12 -1.55
C GLY A 22 2.86 -21.75 -1.09
N LEU A 23 1.54 -21.62 -0.82
CA LEU A 23 0.95 -20.39 -0.27
C LEU A 23 1.37 -20.17 1.20
N GLY A 24 1.47 -21.23 1.99
CA GLY A 24 1.98 -21.18 3.37
C GLY A 24 3.43 -20.68 3.43
N GLU A 25 4.30 -21.19 2.52
CA GLU A 25 5.67 -20.68 2.40
C GLU A 25 5.71 -19.20 2.00
N THR A 26 4.86 -18.79 1.06
CA THR A 26 4.75 -17.40 0.61
C THR A 26 4.32 -16.49 1.77
N TYR A 27 3.33 -16.93 2.56
CA TYR A 27 2.90 -16.22 3.76
C TYR A 27 4.04 -16.07 4.78
N ASN A 28 4.76 -17.15 5.07
CA ASN A 28 5.88 -17.12 6.01
C ASN A 28 7.01 -16.19 5.54
N LYS A 29 7.33 -16.19 4.25
CA LYS A 29 8.29 -15.25 3.64
C LYS A 29 7.83 -13.81 3.79
N ALA A 30 6.56 -13.53 3.51
CA ALA A 30 5.99 -12.19 3.67
C ALA A 30 6.07 -11.69 5.11
N VAL A 31 5.70 -12.53 6.08
CA VAL A 31 5.77 -12.20 7.52
C VAL A 31 7.22 -12.00 7.97
N ALA A 32 8.14 -12.83 7.54
CA ALA A 32 9.56 -12.69 7.86
C ALA A 32 10.14 -11.37 7.31
N ALA A 33 9.85 -11.03 6.06
CA ALA A 33 10.25 -9.76 5.45
C ALA A 33 9.62 -8.56 6.18
N TYR A 34 8.34 -8.64 6.54
CA TYR A 34 7.66 -7.60 7.31
C TYR A 34 8.33 -7.37 8.67
N ASN A 35 8.63 -8.43 9.40
CA ASN A 35 9.27 -8.37 10.72
C ASN A 35 10.71 -7.83 10.66
N SER A 36 11.43 -8.11 9.57
CA SER A 36 12.77 -7.54 9.31
C SER A 36 12.72 -6.11 8.75
N LYS A 37 11.52 -5.54 8.55
CA LYS A 37 11.28 -4.23 7.97
C LYS A 37 11.69 -4.10 6.49
N ASP A 38 11.86 -5.22 5.81
CA ASP A 38 11.96 -5.24 4.35
C ASP A 38 10.54 -5.15 3.74
N PHE A 39 9.99 -3.93 3.81
CA PHE A 39 8.61 -3.70 3.40
C PHE A 39 8.38 -3.86 1.90
N ALA A 40 9.41 -3.74 1.09
CA ALA A 40 9.31 -3.96 -0.35
C ALA A 40 9.10 -5.45 -0.66
N SER A 41 9.95 -6.32 -0.12
CA SER A 41 9.80 -7.78 -0.25
C SER A 41 8.51 -8.27 0.40
N ALA A 42 8.15 -7.72 1.56
CA ALA A 42 6.91 -8.06 2.25
C ALA A 42 5.67 -7.72 1.40
N ALA A 43 5.61 -6.52 0.83
CA ALA A 43 4.49 -6.10 -0.02
C ALA A 43 4.33 -7.04 -1.22
N THR A 44 5.43 -7.33 -1.93
CA THR A 44 5.43 -8.24 -3.08
C THR A 44 4.94 -9.64 -2.72
N ALA A 45 5.43 -10.20 -1.62
CA ALA A 45 5.03 -11.54 -1.19
C ALA A 45 3.56 -11.59 -0.72
N PHE A 46 3.08 -10.57 0.00
CA PHE A 46 1.68 -10.47 0.38
C PHE A 46 0.76 -10.25 -0.83
N GLU A 47 1.14 -9.46 -1.82
CA GLU A 47 0.38 -9.29 -3.05
C GLU A 47 0.29 -10.60 -3.84
N THR A 48 1.40 -11.33 -3.97
CA THR A 48 1.41 -12.67 -4.57
C THR A 48 0.45 -13.62 -3.85
N LEU A 49 0.45 -13.60 -2.51
CA LEU A 49 -0.45 -14.42 -1.71
C LEU A 49 -1.93 -14.05 -1.95
N ILE A 50 -2.25 -12.76 -2.06
CA ILE A 50 -3.60 -12.31 -2.38
C ILE A 50 -4.02 -12.81 -3.75
N ASP A 51 -3.18 -12.60 -4.77
CA ASP A 51 -3.50 -12.94 -6.15
C ASP A 51 -3.71 -14.46 -6.35
N GLN A 52 -2.93 -15.29 -5.65
CA GLN A 52 -3.00 -16.74 -5.80
C GLN A 52 -4.01 -17.41 -4.85
N GLY A 53 -4.29 -16.78 -3.72
CA GLY A 53 -5.13 -17.36 -2.67
C GLY A 53 -6.56 -16.79 -2.60
N LEU A 54 -6.91 -15.81 -3.48
CA LEU A 54 -8.17 -15.06 -3.37
C LEU A 54 -9.41 -15.98 -3.44
N ASP A 55 -9.39 -16.98 -4.31
CA ASP A 55 -10.51 -17.87 -4.57
C ASP A 55 -10.37 -19.22 -3.83
N SER A 56 -9.46 -19.32 -2.87
CA SER A 56 -9.25 -20.54 -2.11
C SER A 56 -10.41 -20.79 -1.14
N GLU A 57 -10.89 -22.02 -1.10
CA GLU A 57 -11.88 -22.48 -0.11
C GLU A 57 -11.23 -22.92 1.21
N ASP A 58 -9.89 -22.99 1.26
CA ASP A 58 -9.12 -23.35 2.44
C ASP A 58 -9.12 -22.22 3.48
N LEU A 59 -9.51 -22.53 4.71
CA LEU A 59 -9.68 -21.55 5.78
C LEU A 59 -8.35 -20.90 6.22
N ASP A 60 -7.25 -21.64 6.17
CA ASP A 60 -5.94 -21.11 6.51
C ASP A 60 -5.50 -20.11 5.43
N VAL A 61 -5.67 -20.47 4.15
CA VAL A 61 -5.37 -19.58 3.02
C VAL A 61 -6.23 -18.32 3.09
N GLN A 62 -7.53 -18.44 3.36
CA GLN A 62 -8.42 -17.28 3.55
C GLN A 62 -7.93 -16.35 4.68
N SER A 63 -7.48 -16.92 5.79
CA SER A 63 -6.92 -16.18 6.92
C SER A 63 -5.63 -15.45 6.54
N TRP A 64 -4.74 -16.12 5.79
CA TRP A 64 -3.49 -15.52 5.29
C TRP A 64 -3.77 -14.39 4.30
N VAL A 65 -4.70 -14.57 3.37
CA VAL A 65 -5.15 -13.53 2.43
C VAL A 65 -5.75 -12.33 3.17
N ALA A 66 -6.58 -12.57 4.20
CA ALA A 66 -7.13 -11.49 5.01
C ALA A 66 -6.02 -10.70 5.73
N THR A 67 -4.99 -11.39 6.25
CA THR A 67 -3.82 -10.76 6.87
C THR A 67 -3.00 -9.97 5.83
N ALA A 68 -2.80 -10.54 4.65
CA ALA A 68 -2.06 -9.90 3.56
C ALA A 68 -2.75 -8.61 3.09
N LYS A 69 -4.09 -8.61 2.93
CA LYS A 69 -4.88 -7.42 2.57
C LYS A 69 -4.69 -6.27 3.56
N LYS A 70 -4.56 -6.55 4.85
CA LYS A 70 -4.25 -5.54 5.87
C LYS A 70 -2.80 -5.08 5.83
N SER A 71 -1.87 -5.99 5.53
CA SER A 71 -0.43 -5.73 5.62
C SER A 71 0.12 -4.97 4.41
N VAL A 72 -0.39 -5.22 3.20
CA VAL A 72 0.08 -4.56 1.96
C VAL A 72 0.04 -3.04 2.05
N PRO A 73 -1.10 -2.40 2.41
CA PRO A 73 -1.12 -0.94 2.50
C PRO A 73 -0.18 -0.40 3.58
N VAL A 74 0.03 -1.14 4.68
CA VAL A 74 0.98 -0.77 5.74
C VAL A 74 2.43 -0.83 5.22
N CYS A 75 2.79 -1.84 4.42
CA CYS A 75 4.12 -1.92 3.81
C CYS A 75 4.40 -0.68 2.94
N TYR A 76 3.49 -0.32 2.04
CA TYR A 76 3.63 0.88 1.21
C TYR A 76 3.67 2.16 2.04
N PHE A 77 2.88 2.26 3.12
CA PHE A 77 2.95 3.39 4.04
C PHE A 77 4.33 3.55 4.67
N GLN A 78 4.93 2.45 5.13
CA GLN A 78 6.27 2.47 5.74
C GLN A 78 7.36 2.83 4.74
N MET A 79 7.24 2.35 3.48
CA MET A 79 8.15 2.75 2.40
C MET A 79 8.03 4.25 2.12
N GLY A 80 6.82 4.78 2.03
CA GLY A 80 6.57 6.22 1.87
C GLY A 80 7.11 7.06 3.02
N LEU A 81 6.92 6.61 4.26
CA LEU A 81 7.46 7.27 5.44
C LEU A 81 9.00 7.28 5.44
N THR A 82 9.62 6.20 5.00
CA THR A 82 11.09 6.10 4.90
C THR A 82 11.63 7.06 3.85
N ALA A 83 11.02 7.10 2.67
CA ALA A 83 11.39 8.03 1.60
C ALA A 83 11.23 9.50 2.05
N ALA A 84 10.13 9.82 2.74
CA ALA A 84 9.89 11.17 3.28
C ALA A 84 10.96 11.61 4.28
N LYS A 85 11.44 10.72 5.14
CA LYS A 85 12.54 10.99 6.06
C LYS A 85 13.87 11.29 5.34
N GLY A 86 14.06 10.69 4.16
CA GLY A 86 15.19 10.97 3.26
C GLY A 86 15.00 12.20 2.38
N ASN A 87 13.89 12.96 2.51
CA ASN A 87 13.49 14.06 1.64
C ASN A 87 13.25 13.66 0.17
N ASP A 88 13.09 12.38 -0.12
CA ASP A 88 12.64 11.89 -1.42
C ASP A 88 11.10 11.97 -1.49
N PHE A 89 10.61 13.18 -1.75
CA PHE A 89 9.17 13.45 -1.74
C PHE A 89 8.43 12.75 -2.88
N ASN A 90 9.08 12.55 -4.03
CA ASN A 90 8.47 11.84 -5.15
C ASN A 90 8.19 10.38 -4.79
N THR A 91 9.22 9.64 -4.34
CA THR A 91 9.07 8.25 -3.90
C THR A 91 8.13 8.13 -2.69
N ALA A 92 8.15 9.12 -1.80
CA ALA A 92 7.25 9.15 -0.65
C ALA A 92 5.78 9.21 -1.08
N VAL A 93 5.44 10.15 -1.96
CA VAL A 93 4.07 10.33 -2.47
C VAL A 93 3.63 9.11 -3.28
N GLU A 94 4.50 8.55 -4.13
CA GLU A 94 4.20 7.34 -4.91
C GLU A 94 3.80 6.17 -3.99
N ASN A 95 4.60 5.88 -2.99
CA ASN A 95 4.31 4.79 -2.06
C ASN A 95 3.07 5.05 -1.22
N LEU A 96 2.84 6.29 -0.76
CA LEU A 96 1.64 6.63 -0.01
C LEU A 96 0.37 6.56 -0.86
N THR A 97 0.47 6.89 -2.16
CA THR A 97 -0.62 6.70 -3.11
C THR A 97 -0.95 5.22 -3.28
N LYS A 98 0.07 4.35 -3.43
CA LYS A 98 -0.13 2.90 -3.45
C LYS A 98 -0.78 2.42 -2.15
N SER A 99 -0.31 2.92 -0.99
CA SER A 99 -0.89 2.60 0.31
C SER A 99 -2.37 2.97 0.38
N ALA A 100 -2.74 4.20 0.03
CA ALA A 100 -4.11 4.67 0.06
C ALA A 100 -5.01 3.86 -0.88
N ASN A 101 -4.57 3.62 -2.12
CA ASN A 101 -5.34 2.85 -3.11
C ASN A 101 -5.55 1.40 -2.69
N LYS A 102 -4.51 0.72 -2.17
CA LYS A 102 -4.64 -0.65 -1.65
C LYS A 102 -5.52 -0.70 -0.40
N ALA A 103 -5.41 0.29 0.48
CA ALA A 103 -6.25 0.39 1.66
C ALA A 103 -7.73 0.57 1.28
N ALA A 104 -8.04 1.46 0.34
CA ALA A 104 -9.39 1.65 -0.19
C ALA A 104 -9.92 0.35 -0.84
N LEU A 105 -9.10 -0.32 -1.67
CA LEU A 105 -9.46 -1.58 -2.33
C LEU A 105 -9.81 -2.68 -1.33
N TYR A 106 -9.10 -2.75 -0.21
CA TYR A 106 -9.28 -3.80 0.80
C TYR A 106 -10.21 -3.39 1.95
N GLY A 107 -10.78 -2.18 1.94
CA GLY A 107 -11.69 -1.68 2.97
C GLY A 107 -11.00 -1.20 4.25
N GLU A 108 -9.69 -0.97 4.22
CA GLU A 108 -8.88 -0.52 5.36
C GLU A 108 -8.92 1.02 5.50
N LEU A 109 -10.11 1.57 5.79
CA LEU A 109 -10.41 3.00 5.77
C LEU A 109 -9.52 3.86 6.68
N GLN A 110 -9.04 3.29 7.79
CA GLN A 110 -8.14 4.03 8.69
C GLN A 110 -6.76 4.19 8.04
N GLN A 111 -6.25 3.15 7.41
CA GLN A 111 -4.96 3.19 6.72
C GLN A 111 -5.01 4.11 5.51
N GLU A 112 -6.11 4.10 4.75
CA GLU A 112 -6.35 5.04 3.65
C GLU A 112 -6.24 6.49 4.14
N ARG A 113 -6.97 6.85 5.20
CA ARG A 113 -6.91 8.19 5.79
C ARG A 113 -5.51 8.57 6.27
N MET A 114 -4.81 7.66 6.94
CA MET A 114 -3.44 7.91 7.40
C MET A 114 -2.49 8.21 6.25
N SER A 115 -2.61 7.48 5.15
CA SER A 115 -1.80 7.68 3.95
C SER A 115 -2.10 9.04 3.30
N ASN A 116 -3.36 9.41 3.17
CA ASN A 116 -3.78 10.70 2.61
C ASN A 116 -3.32 11.89 3.49
N MET A 117 -3.47 11.78 4.80
CA MET A 117 -3.00 12.82 5.73
C MET A 117 -1.47 12.98 5.70
N LEU A 118 -0.73 11.88 5.55
CA LEU A 118 0.73 11.95 5.45
C LEU A 118 1.15 12.54 4.10
N MET A 119 0.50 12.18 3.00
CA MET A 119 0.72 12.81 1.69
C MET A 119 0.51 14.32 1.74
N ALA A 120 -0.58 14.78 2.36
CA ALA A 120 -0.86 16.20 2.53
C ALA A 120 0.26 16.93 3.28
N LYS A 121 0.80 16.33 4.34
CA LYS A 121 1.96 16.88 5.08
C LYS A 121 3.22 16.92 4.22
N ILE A 122 3.47 15.90 3.41
CA ILE A 122 4.64 15.85 2.53
C ILE A 122 4.54 16.93 1.47
N TYR A 123 3.38 17.13 0.84
CA TYR A 123 3.18 18.20 -0.12
C TYR A 123 3.36 19.58 0.51
N LEU A 124 2.91 19.77 1.77
CA LEU A 124 3.14 21.02 2.49
C LEU A 124 4.64 21.29 2.72
N MET A 125 5.41 20.26 3.08
CA MET A 125 6.87 20.36 3.25
C MET A 125 7.56 20.60 1.90
N TRP A 126 7.16 19.89 0.87
CA TRP A 126 7.74 19.98 -0.48
C TRP A 126 7.51 21.36 -1.08
N GLY A 127 6.28 21.88 -1.04
CA GLY A 127 5.94 23.21 -1.55
C GLY A 127 6.56 24.36 -0.76
N GLY A 128 6.99 24.11 0.47
CA GLY A 128 7.65 25.11 1.30
C GLY A 128 8.98 25.60 0.74
N LYS A 129 9.73 24.75 0.03
CA LYS A 129 11.00 25.16 -0.58
C LYS A 129 10.81 26.19 -1.71
N PRO A 130 10.05 25.89 -2.79
CA PRO A 130 9.80 26.90 -3.82
C PRO A 130 9.08 28.13 -3.28
N PHE A 131 8.23 28.02 -2.27
CA PHE A 131 7.59 29.16 -1.63
C PHE A 131 8.62 30.11 -1.00
N ASN A 132 9.61 29.60 -0.27
CA ASN A 132 10.68 30.38 0.33
C ASN A 132 11.63 31.01 -0.72
N GLU A 133 11.76 30.36 -1.86
CA GLU A 133 12.52 30.84 -3.01
C GLU A 133 11.72 31.84 -3.88
N LYS A 134 10.49 32.23 -3.46
CA LYS A 134 9.58 33.11 -4.14
C LYS A 134 9.04 32.57 -5.49
N ASN A 135 9.18 31.27 -5.73
CA ASN A 135 8.54 30.59 -6.84
C ASN A 135 7.12 30.18 -6.44
N TYR A 136 6.26 31.17 -6.31
CA TYR A 136 4.92 31.00 -5.72
C TYR A 136 4.00 30.14 -6.60
N ALA A 137 4.14 30.21 -7.92
CA ALA A 137 3.34 29.41 -8.85
C ALA A 137 3.59 27.90 -8.65
N GLU A 138 4.87 27.49 -8.62
CA GLU A 138 5.24 26.09 -8.36
C GLU A 138 4.79 25.64 -6.96
N ALA A 139 4.99 26.50 -5.97
CA ALA A 139 4.56 26.19 -4.60
C ALA A 139 3.04 25.95 -4.53
N ALA A 140 2.25 26.81 -5.17
CA ALA A 140 0.79 26.70 -5.21
C ALA A 140 0.32 25.40 -5.88
N GLU A 141 0.96 24.97 -6.98
CA GLU A 141 0.65 23.70 -7.64
C GLU A 141 0.94 22.50 -6.73
N ILE A 142 2.07 22.53 -6.00
CA ILE A 142 2.44 21.47 -5.06
C ILE A 142 1.43 21.42 -3.89
N PHE A 143 1.06 22.56 -3.32
CA PHE A 143 0.08 22.63 -2.25
C PHE A 143 -1.31 22.17 -2.71
N ALA A 144 -1.70 22.45 -3.95
CA ALA A 144 -2.97 22.01 -4.52
C ALA A 144 -3.05 20.46 -4.60
N LYS A 145 -1.94 19.79 -4.97
CA LYS A 145 -1.87 18.33 -4.94
C LYS A 145 -2.07 17.77 -3.52
N GLY A 146 -1.46 18.42 -2.53
CA GLY A 146 -1.63 18.05 -1.13
C GLY A 146 -3.06 18.26 -0.62
N TYR A 147 -3.70 19.36 -1.02
CA TYR A 147 -5.08 19.64 -0.68
C TYR A 147 -6.05 18.61 -1.31
N ALA A 148 -5.77 18.16 -2.52
CA ALA A 148 -6.56 17.11 -3.16
C ALA A 148 -6.48 15.77 -2.40
N ALA A 149 -5.34 15.48 -1.77
CA ALA A 149 -5.18 14.28 -0.93
C ALA A 149 -5.92 14.39 0.41
N ASP A 150 -5.94 15.58 1.03
CA ASP A 150 -6.67 15.85 2.29
C ASP A 150 -7.34 17.23 2.25
N PRO A 151 -8.58 17.33 1.71
CA PRO A 151 -9.30 18.59 1.60
C PRO A 151 -9.66 19.26 2.94
N LYS A 152 -9.48 18.55 4.06
CA LYS A 152 -9.70 19.11 5.40
C LYS A 152 -8.47 19.86 5.93
N ASN A 153 -7.35 19.79 5.21
CA ASN A 153 -6.11 20.45 5.61
C ASN A 153 -6.14 21.95 5.30
N MET A 154 -6.59 22.73 6.27
CA MET A 154 -6.70 24.19 6.14
C MET A 154 -5.36 24.88 5.87
N LYS A 155 -4.23 24.32 6.33
CA LYS A 155 -2.91 24.89 6.04
C LYS A 155 -2.60 24.86 4.55
N LEU A 156 -2.92 23.76 3.89
CA LEU A 156 -2.76 23.64 2.42
C LEU A 156 -3.67 24.62 1.68
N ALA A 157 -4.93 24.74 2.08
CA ALA A 157 -5.86 25.70 1.47
C ALA A 157 -5.32 27.13 1.56
N ILE A 158 -4.83 27.55 2.73
CA ILE A 158 -4.24 28.88 2.94
C ILE A 158 -2.95 29.04 2.12
N SER A 159 -2.09 28.02 2.08
CA SER A 159 -0.83 28.06 1.33
C SER A 159 -1.05 28.20 -0.18
N ILE A 160 -2.09 27.56 -0.72
CA ILE A 160 -2.50 27.72 -2.12
C ILE A 160 -2.90 29.17 -2.38
N PHE A 161 -3.76 29.73 -1.52
CA PHE A 161 -4.20 31.12 -1.65
C PHE A 161 -3.04 32.10 -1.61
N LEU A 162 -2.13 31.94 -0.66
CA LEU A 162 -0.93 32.80 -0.56
C LEU A 162 -0.02 32.66 -1.78
N GLY A 163 0.10 31.47 -2.36
CA GLY A 163 0.90 31.23 -3.56
C GLY A 163 0.33 31.92 -4.81
N TYR A 164 -1.00 32.05 -4.92
CA TYR A 164 -1.62 32.76 -6.05
C TYR A 164 -1.78 34.27 -5.83
N ALA A 165 -1.71 34.72 -4.58
CA ALA A 165 -1.87 36.14 -4.23
C ALA A 165 -0.53 36.94 -4.21
N ALA A 166 0.59 36.23 -4.31
CA ALA A 166 1.93 36.82 -4.26
C ALA A 166 2.58 36.96 -5.63
#